data_f21ac10f271546c468a3e5c2c8a38f30
#
_entry.id   f21ac10f271546c468a3e5c2c8a38f30
#
_cell.length_a   1.000
_cell.length_b   1.000
_cell.length_c   1.000
_cell.angle_alpha   90.00
_cell.angle_beta   90.00
_cell.angle_gamma   90.00
#
_symmetry.space_group_name_H-M   'P 1'
#
loop_
_entity.id
_entity.type
_entity.pdbx_description
1 polymer ?
#
loop_
_entity_poly.entity_id
_entity_poly.type
_entity_poly.pdbx_seq_one_letter_code
_entity_poly.pdbx_strand_id
1 'polypeptide(L)'
;LLDNLRRAGFYLPLVLVLWLFIYLINTLSWYIILRSSGPVNSLSFARLYKFTVSGFALNYVTPVGLMGGEPYRIMELTPYVGVECATSSVILYVMMHIFSHFCFWLSSVLIYVFFYPVGWGMGIVLGLTTLFCLLLVTLFIKGYRNGMAVACVRLGSHIPFLKKRAVRFAELHKEKLETIDSQIALLHQQRKSTFY
;
A
#
# COMPACT_ATOMS: atom_id res chain seq x y z
N LEU A 1 -13.44 5.62 -30.19
CA LEU A 1 -13.21 4.60 -29.16
C LEU A 1 -13.18 3.21 -29.78
N LEU A 2 -14.23 2.80 -30.53
CA LEU A 2 -14.33 1.48 -31.17
C LEU A 2 -13.18 1.21 -32.15
N ASP A 3 -12.75 2.20 -32.92
CA ASP A 3 -11.64 2.08 -33.85
C ASP A 3 -10.30 1.88 -33.13
N ASN A 4 -10.10 2.54 -32.00
CA ASN A 4 -8.90 2.33 -31.18
C ASN A 4 -8.90 0.93 -30.54
N LEU A 5 -10.06 0.43 -30.12
CA LEU A 5 -10.20 -0.95 -29.60
C LEU A 5 -9.94 -1.99 -30.71
N ARG A 6 -10.42 -1.76 -31.94
CA ARG A 6 -10.12 -2.63 -33.09
C ARG A 6 -8.64 -2.63 -33.45
N ARG A 7 -7.98 -1.46 -33.42
CA ARG A 7 -6.54 -1.33 -33.68
C ARG A 7 -5.68 -2.00 -32.60
N ALA A 8 -6.15 -2.03 -31.34
CA ALA A 8 -5.46 -2.73 -30.26
C ALA A 8 -5.41 -4.26 -30.48
N GLY A 9 -6.41 -4.83 -31.19
CA GLY A 9 -6.40 -6.23 -31.60
C GLY A 9 -6.09 -7.20 -30.46
N PHE A 10 -5.11 -8.09 -30.68
CA PHE A 10 -4.69 -9.09 -29.70
C PHE A 10 -4.04 -8.50 -28.42
N TYR A 11 -3.51 -7.28 -28.48
CA TYR A 11 -2.87 -6.65 -27.31
C TYR A 11 -3.87 -6.33 -26.20
N LEU A 12 -5.14 -6.06 -26.54
CA LEU A 12 -6.16 -5.76 -25.53
C LEU A 12 -6.40 -6.93 -24.57
N PRO A 13 -6.74 -8.16 -25.02
CA PRO A 13 -6.86 -9.30 -24.12
C PRO A 13 -5.56 -9.63 -23.38
N LEU A 14 -4.40 -9.45 -24.01
CA LEU A 14 -3.12 -9.65 -23.34
C LEU A 14 -2.93 -8.71 -22.13
N VAL A 15 -3.25 -7.44 -22.29
CA VAL A 15 -3.21 -6.45 -21.20
C VAL A 15 -4.20 -6.83 -20.10
N LEU A 16 -5.41 -7.26 -20.42
CA LEU A 16 -6.39 -7.70 -19.44
C LEU A 16 -5.90 -8.90 -18.63
N VAL A 17 -5.32 -9.91 -19.28
CA VAL A 17 -4.72 -11.06 -18.61
C VAL A 17 -3.57 -10.64 -17.69
N LEU A 18 -2.72 -9.71 -18.13
CA LEU A 18 -1.64 -9.15 -17.29
C LEU A 18 -2.21 -8.45 -16.05
N TRP A 19 -3.27 -7.67 -16.18
CA TRP A 19 -3.93 -7.03 -15.04
C TRP A 19 -4.53 -8.03 -14.06
N LEU A 20 -5.17 -9.10 -14.54
CA LEU A 20 -5.67 -10.17 -13.66
C LEU A 20 -4.52 -10.80 -12.86
N PHE A 21 -3.37 -11.03 -13.50
CA PHE A 21 -2.20 -11.57 -12.84
C PHE A 21 -1.61 -10.60 -11.80
N ILE A 22 -1.54 -9.31 -12.11
CA ILE A 22 -1.11 -8.27 -11.16
C ILE A 22 -2.03 -8.24 -9.92
N TYR A 23 -3.36 -8.30 -10.12
CA TYR A 23 -4.30 -8.36 -9.00
C TYR A 23 -4.16 -9.64 -8.18
N LEU A 24 -3.80 -10.75 -8.80
CA LEU A 24 -3.54 -12.02 -8.10
C LEU A 24 -2.32 -11.87 -7.16
N ILE A 25 -1.22 -11.28 -7.63
CA ILE A 25 -0.04 -11.00 -6.81
C ILE A 25 -0.37 -10.04 -5.67
N ASN A 26 -1.11 -8.98 -5.95
CA ASN A 26 -1.56 -8.02 -4.93
C ASN A 26 -2.43 -8.69 -3.86
N THR A 27 -3.34 -9.59 -4.27
CA THR A 27 -4.17 -10.36 -3.35
C THR A 27 -3.33 -11.32 -2.50
N LEU A 28 -2.34 -11.97 -3.10
CA LEU A 28 -1.42 -12.86 -2.39
C LEU A 28 -0.65 -12.09 -1.31
N SER A 29 -0.15 -10.90 -1.63
CA SER A 29 0.53 -10.04 -0.67
C SER A 29 -0.38 -9.67 0.51
N TRP A 30 -1.62 -9.30 0.24
CA TRP A 30 -2.59 -8.99 1.29
C TRP A 30 -3.01 -10.24 2.10
N TYR A 31 -3.15 -11.38 1.44
CA TYR A 31 -3.45 -12.66 2.10
C TYR A 31 -2.35 -13.09 3.08
N ILE A 32 -1.08 -12.89 2.71
CA ILE A 32 0.07 -13.15 3.60
C ILE A 32 0.00 -12.25 4.83
N ILE A 33 -0.32 -10.97 4.66
CA ILE A 33 -0.51 -10.03 5.76
C ILE A 33 -1.62 -10.51 6.70
N LEU A 34 -2.78 -10.89 6.15
CA LEU A 34 -3.92 -11.36 6.94
C LEU A 34 -3.61 -12.66 7.71
N ARG A 35 -2.97 -13.62 7.08
CA ARG A 35 -2.58 -14.87 7.74
C ARG A 35 -1.59 -14.67 8.88
N SER A 36 -0.77 -13.65 8.83
CA SER A 36 0.12 -13.31 9.93
C SER A 36 -0.61 -12.67 11.13
N SER A 37 -1.86 -12.24 10.94
CA SER A 37 -2.70 -11.67 12.03
C SER A 37 -3.44 -12.73 12.85
N GLY A 38 -3.51 -13.97 12.39
CA GLY A 38 -4.25 -15.05 13.05
C GLY A 38 -4.95 -16.01 12.08
N PRO A 39 -5.65 -17.03 12.58
CA PRO A 39 -6.35 -17.98 11.73
C PRO A 39 -7.54 -17.32 11.03
N VAL A 40 -7.43 -17.14 9.72
CA VAL A 40 -8.49 -16.62 8.85
C VAL A 40 -9.26 -17.79 8.23
N ASN A 41 -9.93 -18.59 9.08
CA ASN A 41 -10.52 -19.87 8.63
C ASN A 41 -11.77 -19.72 7.76
N SER A 42 -12.44 -18.57 7.78
CA SER A 42 -13.71 -18.34 7.07
C SER A 42 -13.56 -17.54 5.75
N LEU A 43 -12.38 -17.00 5.45
CA LEU A 43 -12.13 -16.18 4.27
C LEU A 43 -11.40 -16.97 3.19
N SER A 44 -12.07 -17.26 2.08
CA SER A 44 -11.43 -17.90 0.93
C SER A 44 -10.56 -16.90 0.15
N PHE A 45 -9.47 -17.38 -0.44
CA PHE A 45 -8.59 -16.56 -1.30
C PHE A 45 -9.36 -15.92 -2.47
N ALA A 46 -10.30 -16.64 -3.08
CA ALA A 46 -11.13 -16.12 -4.16
C ALA A 46 -11.99 -14.93 -3.73
N ARG A 47 -12.48 -14.93 -2.49
CA ARG A 47 -13.25 -13.81 -1.93
C ARG A 47 -12.36 -12.59 -1.69
N LEU A 48 -11.16 -12.81 -1.14
CA LEU A 48 -10.18 -11.75 -0.97
C LEU A 48 -9.75 -11.15 -2.32
N TYR A 49 -9.60 -11.99 -3.35
CA TYR A 49 -9.33 -11.53 -4.72
C TYR A 49 -10.45 -10.63 -5.23
N LYS A 50 -11.71 -11.01 -5.02
CA LYS A 50 -12.86 -10.16 -5.35
C LYS A 50 -12.79 -8.81 -4.65
N PHE A 51 -12.49 -8.77 -3.34
CA PHE A 51 -12.34 -7.53 -2.59
C PHE A 51 -11.20 -6.67 -3.11
N THR A 52 -10.09 -7.29 -3.50
CA THR A 52 -8.95 -6.60 -4.10
C THR A 52 -9.34 -5.93 -5.42
N VAL A 53 -9.91 -6.68 -6.35
CA VAL A 53 -10.32 -6.17 -7.67
C VAL A 53 -11.39 -5.07 -7.54
N SER A 54 -12.42 -5.30 -6.74
CA SER A 54 -13.49 -4.31 -6.51
C SER A 54 -12.95 -3.04 -5.86
N GLY A 55 -12.03 -3.16 -4.89
CA GLY A 55 -11.39 -2.01 -4.27
C GLY A 55 -10.57 -1.19 -5.27
N PHE A 56 -9.81 -1.82 -6.15
CA PHE A 56 -9.12 -1.11 -7.22
C PHE A 56 -10.09 -0.44 -8.20
N ALA A 57 -11.16 -1.12 -8.60
CA ALA A 57 -12.19 -0.55 -9.46
C ALA A 57 -12.81 0.71 -8.85
N LEU A 58 -13.12 0.68 -7.54
CA LEU A 58 -13.64 1.84 -6.81
C LEU A 58 -12.65 3.00 -6.78
N ASN A 59 -11.35 2.75 -6.66
CA ASN A 59 -10.34 3.79 -6.72
C ASN A 59 -10.32 4.53 -8.08
N TYR A 60 -10.68 3.86 -9.17
CA TYR A 60 -10.77 4.48 -10.49
C TYR A 60 -12.09 5.23 -10.73
N VAL A 61 -13.18 4.79 -10.12
CA VAL A 61 -14.53 5.34 -10.37
C VAL A 61 -14.87 6.48 -9.41
N THR A 62 -14.29 6.49 -8.20
CA THR A 62 -14.60 7.52 -7.21
C THR A 62 -13.86 8.83 -7.49
N PRO A 63 -14.54 10.00 -7.42
CA PRO A 63 -13.92 11.30 -7.68
C PRO A 63 -12.88 11.71 -6.62
N VAL A 64 -12.82 11.01 -5.50
CA VAL A 64 -11.86 11.25 -4.40
C VAL A 64 -10.47 10.66 -4.72
N GLY A 65 -10.29 10.08 -5.90
CA GLY A 65 -9.05 9.46 -6.39
C GLY A 65 -8.39 8.55 -5.35
N LEU A 66 -8.02 7.35 -5.70
CA LEU A 66 -7.23 6.39 -4.91
C LEU A 66 -7.67 6.09 -3.46
N MET A 67 -8.74 6.74 -2.93
CA MET A 67 -9.20 6.59 -1.53
C MET A 67 -10.56 5.90 -1.36
N GLY A 68 -11.21 5.49 -2.45
CA GLY A 68 -12.53 4.84 -2.37
C GLY A 68 -12.46 3.35 -2.07
N GLY A 69 -11.39 2.69 -2.46
CA GLY A 69 -11.22 1.25 -2.34
C GLY A 69 -10.79 0.77 -0.96
N GLU A 70 -10.05 1.57 -0.20
CA GLU A 70 -9.59 1.22 1.14
C GLU A 70 -10.74 1.09 2.14
N PRO A 71 -11.67 2.05 2.26
CA PRO A 71 -12.85 1.89 3.11
C PRO A 71 -13.72 0.70 2.71
N TYR A 72 -13.88 0.45 1.42
CA TYR A 72 -14.61 -0.70 0.91
C TYR A 72 -13.96 -2.02 1.37
N ARG A 73 -12.64 -2.15 1.22
CA ARG A 73 -11.87 -3.34 1.66
C ARG A 73 -12.01 -3.57 3.16
N ILE A 74 -11.96 -2.51 3.97
CA ILE A 74 -12.16 -2.59 5.42
C ILE A 74 -13.59 -3.09 5.73
N MET A 75 -14.61 -2.51 5.11
CA MET A 75 -16.00 -2.90 5.30
C MET A 75 -16.24 -4.38 4.98
N GLU A 76 -15.79 -4.83 3.81
CA GLU A 76 -15.97 -6.21 3.34
C GLU A 76 -15.19 -7.23 4.17
N LEU A 77 -14.05 -6.85 4.74
CA LEU A 77 -13.20 -7.72 5.54
C LEU A 77 -13.65 -7.81 7.01
N THR A 78 -14.26 -6.75 7.53
CA THR A 78 -14.71 -6.63 8.92
C THR A 78 -15.51 -7.83 9.46
N PRO A 79 -16.50 -8.41 8.72
CA PRO A 79 -17.25 -9.56 9.19
C PRO A 79 -16.42 -10.83 9.42
N TYR A 80 -15.22 -10.92 8.85
CA TYR A 80 -14.36 -12.11 8.91
C TYR A 80 -13.28 -12.02 9.98
N VAL A 81 -12.74 -10.82 10.22
CA VAL A 81 -11.56 -10.64 11.07
C VAL A 81 -11.73 -9.54 12.13
N GLY A 82 -12.88 -8.88 12.17
CA GLY A 82 -13.12 -7.72 13.04
C GLY A 82 -12.56 -6.41 12.46
N VAL A 83 -13.09 -5.28 12.96
CA VAL A 83 -12.77 -3.93 12.45
C VAL A 83 -11.28 -3.59 12.61
N GLU A 84 -10.69 -3.92 13.75
CA GLU A 84 -9.30 -3.57 14.07
C GLU A 84 -8.31 -4.31 13.16
N CYS A 85 -8.49 -5.63 13.01
CA CYS A 85 -7.65 -6.44 12.13
C CYS A 85 -7.87 -6.08 10.65
N ALA A 86 -9.11 -5.81 10.23
CA ALA A 86 -9.42 -5.37 8.88
C ALA A 86 -8.71 -4.04 8.58
N THR A 87 -8.84 -3.05 9.46
CA THR A 87 -8.22 -1.72 9.28
C THR A 87 -6.70 -1.80 9.27
N SER A 88 -6.09 -2.48 10.25
CA SER A 88 -4.63 -2.61 10.33
C SER A 88 -4.04 -3.35 9.14
N SER A 89 -4.70 -4.41 8.65
CA SER A 89 -4.25 -5.17 7.47
C SER A 89 -4.31 -4.35 6.19
N VAL A 90 -5.37 -3.56 5.98
CA VAL A 90 -5.49 -2.68 4.81
C VAL A 90 -4.47 -1.56 4.86
N ILE A 91 -4.27 -0.92 6.01
CA ILE A 91 -3.24 0.11 6.18
C ILE A 91 -1.86 -0.48 5.87
N LEU A 92 -1.51 -1.62 6.47
CA LEU A 92 -0.21 -2.26 6.23
C LEU A 92 -0.04 -2.65 4.77
N TYR A 93 -1.08 -3.20 4.12
CA TYR A 93 -1.06 -3.54 2.70
C TYR A 93 -0.77 -2.31 1.82
N VAL A 94 -1.49 -1.21 2.03
CA VAL A 94 -1.29 0.04 1.26
C VAL A 94 0.11 0.60 1.47
N MET A 95 0.61 0.57 2.69
CA MET A 95 1.94 1.07 3.02
C MET A 95 3.05 0.22 2.40
N MET A 96 2.92 -1.11 2.42
CA MET A 96 3.86 -2.00 1.74
C MET A 96 3.82 -1.81 0.22
N HIS A 97 2.64 -1.51 -0.33
CA HIS A 97 2.48 -1.19 -1.74
C HIS A 97 3.21 0.11 -2.12
N ILE A 98 3.05 1.17 -1.34
CA ILE A 98 3.78 2.44 -1.52
C ILE A 98 5.30 2.22 -1.38
N PHE A 99 5.73 1.48 -0.37
CA PHE A 99 7.15 1.17 -0.17
C PHE A 99 7.75 0.42 -1.37
N SER A 100 7.02 -0.54 -1.94
CA SER A 100 7.48 -1.28 -3.12
C SER A 100 7.71 -0.39 -4.34
N HIS A 101 6.92 0.69 -4.50
CA HIS A 101 7.12 1.66 -5.58
C HIS A 101 8.45 2.42 -5.44
N PHE A 102 8.81 2.83 -4.22
CA PHE A 102 10.12 3.48 -4.01
C PHE A 102 11.28 2.53 -4.24
N CYS A 103 11.17 1.27 -3.83
CA CYS A 103 12.16 0.25 -4.15
C CYS A 103 12.28 0.02 -5.66
N PHE A 104 11.16 -0.02 -6.37
CA PHE A 104 11.16 -0.15 -7.82
C PHE A 104 11.81 1.06 -8.51
N TRP A 105 11.52 2.28 -8.08
CA TRP A 105 12.15 3.48 -8.64
C TRP A 105 13.65 3.50 -8.39
N LEU A 106 14.12 3.15 -7.18
CA LEU A 106 15.55 3.02 -6.89
C LEU A 106 16.22 1.96 -7.79
N SER A 107 15.57 0.81 -7.96
CA SER A 107 16.07 -0.24 -8.87
C SER A 107 16.14 0.26 -10.31
N SER A 108 15.14 1.03 -10.77
CA SER A 108 15.12 1.61 -12.11
C SER A 108 16.24 2.62 -12.32
N VAL A 109 16.55 3.45 -11.32
CA VAL A 109 17.69 4.37 -11.37
C VAL A 109 19.00 3.59 -11.49
N LEU A 110 19.19 2.54 -10.69
CA LEU A 110 20.38 1.69 -10.76
C LEU A 110 20.55 1.08 -12.14
N ILE A 111 19.48 0.46 -12.69
CA ILE A 111 19.47 -0.13 -14.02
C ILE A 111 19.84 0.93 -15.08
N TYR A 112 19.24 2.12 -15.00
CA TYR A 112 19.53 3.19 -15.96
C TYR A 112 21.01 3.60 -15.94
N VAL A 113 21.59 3.80 -14.77
CA VAL A 113 23.01 4.18 -14.61
C VAL A 113 23.96 3.12 -15.16
N PHE A 114 23.59 1.82 -15.04
CA PHE A 114 24.43 0.73 -15.57
C PHE A 114 24.39 0.60 -17.09
N PHE A 115 23.25 0.87 -17.71
CA PHE A 115 23.04 0.59 -19.15
C PHE A 115 23.14 1.83 -20.05
N TYR A 116 23.01 3.04 -19.47
CA TYR A 116 22.97 4.26 -20.27
C TYR A 116 23.99 5.31 -19.79
N PRO A 117 24.61 6.07 -20.72
CA PRO A 117 25.49 7.16 -20.35
C PRO A 117 24.70 8.28 -19.67
N VAL A 118 25.21 8.73 -18.53
CA VAL A 118 24.54 9.74 -17.71
C VAL A 118 25.15 11.13 -18.04
N GLY A 119 24.40 11.94 -18.77
CA GLY A 119 24.75 13.35 -18.95
C GLY A 119 24.46 14.20 -17.71
N TRP A 120 25.04 15.40 -17.62
CA TRP A 120 24.94 16.29 -16.45
C TRP A 120 23.49 16.53 -15.99
N GLY A 121 22.59 16.89 -16.90
CA GLY A 121 21.18 17.13 -16.55
C GLY A 121 20.47 15.89 -16.03
N MET A 122 20.67 14.74 -16.67
CA MET A 122 20.11 13.46 -16.22
C MET A 122 20.69 13.04 -14.87
N GLY A 123 21.99 13.27 -14.63
CA GLY A 123 22.64 12.99 -13.35
C GLY A 123 21.99 13.74 -12.19
N ILE A 124 21.65 15.02 -12.37
CA ILE A 124 20.93 15.81 -11.35
C ILE A 124 19.54 15.21 -11.08
N VAL A 125 18.78 14.89 -12.11
CA VAL A 125 17.43 14.31 -11.96
C VAL A 125 17.49 12.97 -11.23
N LEU A 126 18.38 12.07 -11.65
CA LEU A 126 18.55 10.76 -11.01
C LEU A 126 19.05 10.90 -9.56
N GLY A 127 19.95 11.83 -9.28
CA GLY A 127 20.45 12.13 -7.94
C GLY A 127 19.34 12.64 -7.01
N LEU A 128 18.52 13.58 -7.46
CA LEU A 128 17.38 14.10 -6.70
C LEU A 128 16.32 13.01 -6.46
N THR A 129 16.02 12.20 -7.47
CA THR A 129 15.08 11.08 -7.34
C THR A 129 15.58 10.06 -6.32
N THR A 130 16.86 9.70 -6.38
CA THR A 130 17.48 8.77 -5.43
C THR A 130 17.44 9.32 -4.01
N LEU A 131 17.82 10.58 -3.81
CA LEU A 131 17.77 11.23 -2.50
C LEU A 131 16.35 11.26 -1.94
N PHE A 132 15.37 11.62 -2.75
CA PHE A 132 13.96 11.63 -2.38
C PHE A 132 13.47 10.23 -1.99
N CYS A 133 13.75 9.20 -2.80
CA CYS A 133 13.36 7.83 -2.50
C CYS A 133 14.02 7.30 -1.22
N LEU A 134 15.31 7.56 -1.01
CA LEU A 134 16.02 7.15 0.21
C LEU A 134 15.46 7.85 1.45
N LEU A 135 15.12 9.14 1.34
CA LEU A 135 14.45 9.87 2.42
C LEU A 135 13.12 9.22 2.79
N LEU A 136 12.28 8.92 1.80
CA LEU A 136 10.98 8.29 2.04
C LEU A 136 11.10 6.86 2.57
N VAL A 137 12.05 6.07 2.07
CA VAL A 137 12.35 4.73 2.59
C VAL A 137 12.79 4.78 4.05
N THR A 138 13.68 5.72 4.41
CA THR A 138 14.13 5.87 5.80
C THR A 138 13.00 6.34 6.73
N LEU A 139 12.16 7.27 6.27
CA LEU A 139 10.96 7.70 7.02
C LEU A 139 9.97 6.54 7.20
N PHE A 140 9.79 5.73 6.15
CA PHE A 140 8.94 4.55 6.22
C PHE A 140 9.45 3.54 7.25
N ILE A 141 10.74 3.18 7.22
CA ILE A 141 11.34 2.24 8.16
C ILE A 141 11.26 2.77 9.60
N LYS A 142 11.52 4.07 9.82
CA LYS A 142 11.37 4.70 11.14
C LYS A 142 9.91 4.69 11.61
N GLY A 143 8.96 5.06 10.73
CA GLY A 143 7.53 5.02 11.04
C GLY A 143 7.06 3.61 11.38
N TYR A 144 7.49 2.62 10.62
CA TYR A 144 7.15 1.21 10.84
C TYR A 144 7.65 0.69 12.20
N ARG A 145 8.83 1.14 12.67
CA ARG A 145 9.41 0.75 13.97
C ARG A 145 8.79 1.48 15.17
N ASN A 146 8.30 2.70 14.98
CA ASN A 146 7.88 3.61 16.05
C ASN A 146 6.34 3.77 16.17
N GLY A 147 5.57 2.97 15.44
CA GLY A 147 4.12 3.12 15.34
C GLY A 147 3.71 3.97 14.13
N MET A 148 3.13 3.30 13.16
CA MET A 148 2.89 3.86 11.83
C MET A 148 1.62 4.72 11.76
N ALA A 149 0.56 4.33 12.48
CA ALA A 149 -0.67 5.10 12.54
C ALA A 149 -0.45 6.43 13.25
N VAL A 150 0.30 6.40 14.37
CA VAL A 150 0.69 7.62 15.11
C VAL A 150 1.64 8.48 14.27
N ALA A 151 2.59 7.88 13.54
CA ALA A 151 3.53 8.62 12.69
C ALA A 151 2.82 9.34 11.54
N CYS A 152 1.82 8.71 10.88
CA CYS A 152 1.01 9.34 9.82
C CYS A 152 0.23 10.55 10.34
N VAL A 153 -0.38 10.44 11.50
CA VAL A 153 -1.11 11.55 12.12
C VAL A 153 -0.15 12.68 12.51
N ARG A 154 1.02 12.37 13.06
CA ARG A 154 2.07 13.35 13.37
C ARG A 154 2.58 14.07 12.11
N LEU A 155 2.77 13.33 10.99
CA LEU A 155 3.15 13.94 9.72
C LEU A 155 2.06 14.88 9.20
N GLY A 156 0.79 14.49 9.29
CA GLY A 156 -0.36 15.35 8.98
C GLY A 156 -0.44 16.61 9.84
N SER A 157 0.04 16.55 11.09
CA SER A 157 0.07 17.71 11.98
C SER A 157 1.11 18.78 11.62
N HIS A 158 2.11 18.44 10.79
CA HIS A 158 3.10 19.39 10.26
C HIS A 158 2.58 20.19 9.06
N ILE A 159 1.49 19.76 8.44
CA ILE A 159 0.86 20.49 7.33
C ILE A 159 -0.07 21.58 7.92
N PRO A 160 0.18 22.88 7.69
CA PRO A 160 -0.53 23.97 8.38
C PRO A 160 -2.05 23.93 8.18
N PHE A 161 -2.52 23.45 7.03
CA PHE A 161 -3.95 23.33 6.71
C PHE A 161 -4.65 22.15 7.43
N LEU A 162 -3.92 21.07 7.74
CA LEU A 162 -4.44 19.85 8.35
C LEU A 162 -4.15 19.76 9.87
N LYS A 163 -3.26 20.60 10.40
CA LYS A 163 -2.78 20.56 11.77
C LYS A 163 -3.89 20.46 12.83
N LYS A 164 -4.87 21.36 12.78
CA LYS A 164 -5.97 21.37 13.77
C LYS A 164 -6.85 20.12 13.71
N ARG A 165 -7.09 19.59 12.49
CA ARG A 165 -7.89 18.38 12.28
C ARG A 165 -7.12 17.12 12.67
N ALA A 166 -5.84 17.04 12.33
CA ALA A 166 -4.97 15.90 12.64
C ALA A 166 -4.75 15.75 14.16
N VAL A 167 -4.47 16.83 14.86
CA VAL A 167 -4.31 16.82 16.33
C VAL A 167 -5.61 16.41 17.02
N ARG A 168 -6.74 17.00 16.65
CA ARG A 168 -8.05 16.63 17.22
C ARG A 168 -8.43 15.19 16.93
N PHE A 169 -8.11 14.68 15.74
CA PHE A 169 -8.33 13.28 15.37
C PHE A 169 -7.44 12.35 16.20
N ALA A 170 -6.16 12.71 16.41
CA ALA A 170 -5.23 11.94 17.22
C ALA A 170 -5.70 11.82 18.68
N GLU A 171 -6.15 12.92 19.27
CA GLU A 171 -6.65 12.94 20.65
C GLU A 171 -7.92 12.10 20.81
N LEU A 172 -8.88 12.23 19.89
CA LEU A 172 -10.15 11.50 19.92
C LEU A 172 -10.00 10.00 19.67
N HIS A 173 -8.96 9.56 18.99
CA HIS A 173 -8.78 8.15 18.56
C HIS A 173 -7.47 7.55 19.05
N LYS A 174 -6.84 8.11 20.08
CA LYS A 174 -5.53 7.71 20.56
C LYS A 174 -5.46 6.21 20.88
N GLU A 175 -6.39 5.69 21.65
CA GLU A 175 -6.45 4.25 21.99
C GLU A 175 -6.57 3.35 20.75
N LYS A 176 -7.41 3.76 19.78
CA LYS A 176 -7.58 2.99 18.54
C LYS A 176 -6.32 3.02 17.67
N LEU A 177 -5.62 4.16 17.62
CA LEU A 177 -4.35 4.28 16.89
C LEU A 177 -3.25 3.43 17.54
N GLU A 178 -3.15 3.43 18.86
CA GLU A 178 -2.21 2.58 19.61
C GLU A 178 -2.53 1.09 19.45
N THR A 179 -3.81 0.72 19.40
CA THR A 179 -4.23 -0.66 19.13
C THR A 179 -3.85 -1.09 17.70
N ILE A 180 -4.07 -0.23 16.70
CA ILE A 180 -3.67 -0.51 15.31
C ILE A 180 -2.15 -0.67 15.23
N ASP A 181 -1.38 0.22 15.84
CA ASP A 181 0.08 0.15 15.84
C ASP A 181 0.61 -1.08 16.56
N SER A 182 -0.01 -1.47 17.68
CA SER A 182 0.33 -2.71 18.38
C SER A 182 0.03 -3.96 17.56
N GLN A 183 -1.07 -3.99 16.83
CA GLN A 183 -1.38 -5.07 15.89
C GLN A 183 -0.40 -5.14 14.72
N ILE A 184 -0.01 -4.01 14.14
CA ILE A 184 1.04 -3.95 13.10
C ILE A 184 2.37 -4.49 13.65
N ALA A 185 2.73 -4.15 14.89
CA ALA A 185 3.94 -4.64 15.55
C ALA A 185 3.88 -6.15 15.81
N LEU A 186 2.74 -6.68 16.25
CA LEU A 186 2.50 -8.13 16.44
C LEU A 186 2.62 -8.89 15.12
N LEU A 187 2.08 -8.35 14.02
CA LEU A 187 2.23 -8.91 12.68
C LEU A 187 3.69 -9.08 12.27
N HIS A 188 4.54 -8.13 12.66
CA HIS A 188 5.97 -8.20 12.39
C HIS A 188 6.69 -9.23 13.27
N GLN A 189 6.33 -9.31 14.53
CA GLN A 189 6.97 -10.20 15.52
C GLN A 189 6.65 -11.68 15.27
N GLN A 190 5.43 -12.00 14.89
CA GLN A 190 5.03 -13.36 14.51
C GLN A 190 5.75 -13.85 13.24
N ARG A 191 6.05 -12.97 12.29
CA ARG A 191 6.80 -13.33 11.09
C ARG A 191 8.25 -13.75 11.38
N LYS A 192 8.88 -13.22 12.43
CA LYS A 192 10.21 -13.68 12.88
C LYS A 192 10.19 -15.10 13.47
N SER A 193 9.09 -15.47 14.13
CA SER A 193 8.92 -16.80 14.74
C SER A 193 8.59 -17.90 13.72
N THR A 194 8.14 -17.57 12.53
CA THR A 194 7.75 -18.56 11.51
C THR A 194 8.91 -18.89 10.53
N PHE A 195 10.02 -18.16 10.62
CA PHE A 195 11.21 -18.36 9.77
C PHE A 195 12.38 -19.07 10.50
N TYR A 196 12.18 -19.51 11.74
CA TYR A 196 13.00 -20.43 12.50
C TYR A 196 12.18 -21.67 12.84
#